data_7ec12967b4f1212ffc46dea4a6fc068b
#
_entry.id   7ec12967b4f1212ffc46dea4a6fc068b
#
_cell.length_a   1.000
_cell.length_b   1.000
_cell.length_c   1.000
_cell.angle_alpha   90.00
_cell.angle_beta   90.00
_cell.angle_gamma   90.00
#
_symmetry.space_group_name_H-M   'P 1'
#
loop_
_entity.id
_entity.type
_entity.pdbx_description
1 polymer ?
#
loop_
_entity_poly.entity_id
_entity_poly.type
_entity_poly.pdbx_seq_one_letter_code
_entity_poly.pdbx_strand_id
1 'polypeptide(L)'
;MESQSLCLIKNDIFQLLIQLSKEDTEIDIDFTRIILDKLLNTNGIQLAMASTILRFKNPNIYQIIDQRVYRFIYGEIMKEPYSIVTKIDFYIGYLEKLRDICDEYNLDFSLSDRQLYALDKKYNPDFKIKY
;
A
#
# COMPACT_ATOMS: atom_id res chain seq x y z
N MET A 1 27.06 15.85 3.98
CA MET A 1 26.40 16.05 2.70
C MET A 1 25.26 15.08 2.43
N GLU A 2 25.37 13.82 2.88
CA GLU A 2 24.25 12.90 2.82
C GLU A 2 23.04 13.41 3.61
N SER A 3 23.27 14.09 4.72
CA SER A 3 22.19 14.63 5.56
C SER A 3 21.38 15.74 4.84
N GLN A 4 22.03 16.54 4.01
CA GLN A 4 21.31 17.57 3.25
C GLN A 4 20.45 16.98 2.14
N SER A 5 20.96 15.98 1.42
CA SER A 5 20.19 15.29 0.39
C SER A 5 18.97 14.58 0.97
N LEU A 6 19.14 13.92 2.14
CA LEU A 6 18.04 13.27 2.83
C LEU A 6 17.01 14.27 3.33
N CYS A 7 17.42 15.43 3.82
CA CYS A 7 16.50 16.49 4.24
C CYS A 7 15.68 17.04 3.07
N LEU A 8 16.29 17.25 1.91
CA LEU A 8 15.59 17.71 0.71
C LEU A 8 14.57 16.69 0.23
N ILE A 9 14.96 15.40 0.20
CA ILE A 9 14.06 14.31 -0.19
C ILE A 9 12.89 14.22 0.78
N LYS A 10 13.16 14.29 2.09
CA LYS A 10 12.12 14.28 3.11
C LYS A 10 11.16 15.45 2.97
N ASN A 11 11.66 16.65 2.67
CA ASN A 11 10.81 17.81 2.50
C ASN A 11 9.86 17.66 1.31
N ASP A 12 10.35 17.13 0.18
CA ASP A 12 9.51 16.86 -0.99
C ASP A 12 8.41 15.85 -0.65
N ILE A 13 8.77 14.78 0.05
CA ILE A 13 7.82 13.74 0.46
C ILE A 13 6.79 14.32 1.43
N PHE A 14 7.22 15.09 2.41
CA PHE A 14 6.31 15.72 3.36
C PHE A 14 5.33 16.67 2.68
N GLN A 15 5.79 17.47 1.71
CA GLN A 15 4.92 18.36 0.97
C GLN A 15 3.87 17.60 0.18
N LEU A 16 4.23 16.45 -0.42
CA LEU A 16 3.29 15.60 -1.11
C LEU A 16 2.31 14.95 -0.13
N LEU A 17 2.80 14.46 1.01
CA LEU A 17 1.94 13.83 2.01
C LEU A 17 0.93 14.81 2.62
N ILE A 18 1.31 16.06 2.79
CA ILE A 18 0.40 17.10 3.29
C ILE A 18 -0.79 17.30 2.35
N GLN A 19 -0.62 17.08 1.06
CA GLN A 19 -1.69 17.22 0.07
C GLN A 19 -2.72 16.08 0.16
N LEU A 20 -2.39 14.96 0.81
CA LEU A 20 -3.34 13.88 1.02
C LEU A 20 -4.27 14.23 2.17
N SER A 21 -5.57 14.35 1.89
CA SER A 21 -6.59 14.64 2.88
C SER A 21 -7.25 13.35 3.36
N LYS A 22 -7.50 13.26 4.67
CA LYS A 22 -8.25 12.13 5.24
C LYS A 22 -9.72 12.11 4.78
N GLU A 23 -10.19 13.22 4.23
CA GLU A 23 -11.56 13.37 3.76
C GLU A 23 -11.74 12.92 2.31
N ASP A 24 -10.65 12.71 1.57
CA ASP A 24 -10.73 12.21 0.21
C ASP A 24 -11.32 10.81 0.21
N THR A 25 -12.26 10.58 -0.71
CA THR A 25 -12.97 9.30 -0.84
C THR A 25 -12.59 8.54 -2.10
N GLU A 26 -11.91 9.21 -3.04
CA GLU A 26 -11.48 8.62 -4.30
C GLU A 26 -9.98 8.78 -4.48
N ILE A 27 -9.36 7.75 -5.06
CA ILE A 27 -7.94 7.75 -5.34
C ILE A 27 -7.64 8.66 -6.54
N ASP A 28 -6.62 9.53 -6.38
CA ASP A 28 -6.01 10.24 -7.49
C ASP A 28 -4.83 9.40 -7.98
N ILE A 29 -5.01 8.74 -9.12
CA ILE A 29 -4.02 7.80 -9.66
C ILE A 29 -2.72 8.52 -10.01
N ASP A 30 -2.80 9.67 -10.66
CA ASP A 30 -1.60 10.41 -11.06
C ASP A 30 -0.80 10.88 -9.85
N PHE A 31 -1.48 11.42 -8.85
CA PHE A 31 -0.85 11.85 -7.61
C PHE A 31 -0.25 10.65 -6.86
N THR A 32 -0.97 9.53 -6.83
CA THR A 32 -0.49 8.29 -6.20
C THR A 32 0.78 7.79 -6.85
N ARG A 33 0.87 7.85 -8.18
CA ARG A 33 2.09 7.48 -8.90
C ARG A 33 3.27 8.37 -8.55
N ILE A 34 3.04 9.67 -8.45
CA ILE A 34 4.09 10.63 -8.11
C ILE A 34 4.64 10.37 -6.71
N ILE A 35 3.75 10.22 -5.71
CA ILE A 35 4.19 10.02 -4.34
C ILE A 35 4.86 8.66 -4.13
N LEU A 36 4.35 7.61 -4.77
CA LEU A 36 4.98 6.29 -4.71
C LEU A 36 6.36 6.27 -5.36
N ASP A 37 6.50 6.97 -6.50
CA ASP A 37 7.80 7.10 -7.14
C ASP A 37 8.83 7.75 -6.21
N LYS A 38 8.45 8.82 -5.54
CA LYS A 38 9.30 9.48 -4.56
C LYS A 38 9.65 8.58 -3.38
N LEU A 39 8.65 7.91 -2.82
CA LEU A 39 8.86 7.01 -1.67
C LEU A 39 9.77 5.84 -2.05
N LEU A 40 9.50 5.17 -3.17
CA LEU A 40 10.25 3.98 -3.57
C LEU A 40 11.67 4.30 -4.05
N ASN A 41 11.93 5.53 -4.47
CA ASN A 41 13.28 6.00 -4.78
C ASN A 41 14.07 6.39 -3.53
N THR A 42 13.41 6.47 -2.37
CA THR A 42 14.09 6.77 -1.11
C THR A 42 14.75 5.50 -0.58
N ASN A 43 16.03 5.62 -0.24
CA ASN A 43 16.80 4.48 0.26
C ASN A 43 16.18 3.92 1.54
N GLY A 44 15.96 2.60 1.57
CA GLY A 44 15.38 1.92 2.72
C GLY A 44 13.87 1.83 2.73
N ILE A 45 13.18 2.48 1.79
CA ILE A 45 11.71 2.39 1.70
C ILE A 45 11.34 1.40 0.59
N GLN A 46 10.72 0.29 0.98
CA GLN A 46 10.17 -0.68 0.06
C GLN A 46 8.64 -0.53 -0.04
N LEU A 47 8.03 -1.30 -0.92
CA LEU A 47 6.60 -1.14 -1.23
C LEU A 47 5.71 -1.31 0.01
N ALA A 48 5.99 -2.30 0.86
CA ALA A 48 5.21 -2.51 2.08
C ALA A 48 5.23 -1.28 2.99
N MET A 49 6.42 -0.69 3.19
CA MET A 49 6.55 0.52 4.01
C MET A 49 5.87 1.72 3.34
N ALA A 50 6.03 1.89 2.03
CA ALA A 50 5.38 2.97 1.30
C ALA A 50 3.85 2.89 1.44
N SER A 51 3.29 1.69 1.29
CA SER A 51 1.85 1.48 1.46
C SER A 51 1.39 1.75 2.88
N THR A 52 2.21 1.44 3.88
CA THR A 52 1.92 1.74 5.29
C THR A 52 1.84 3.25 5.51
N ILE A 53 2.76 4.00 4.95
CA ILE A 53 2.78 5.46 5.04
C ILE A 53 1.50 6.05 4.43
N LEU A 54 1.14 5.59 3.24
CA LEU A 54 -0.07 6.08 2.55
C LEU A 54 -1.34 5.73 3.33
N ARG A 55 -1.44 4.51 3.85
CA ARG A 55 -2.59 4.11 4.68
C ARG A 55 -2.70 4.98 5.93
N PHE A 56 -1.59 5.29 6.56
CA PHE A 56 -1.58 6.16 7.73
C PHE A 56 -2.17 7.52 7.41
N LYS A 57 -1.89 8.04 6.21
CA LYS A 57 -2.42 9.34 5.78
C LYS A 57 -3.91 9.29 5.43
N ASN A 58 -4.34 8.24 4.73
CA ASN A 58 -5.76 8.11 4.36
C ASN A 58 -6.14 6.63 4.19
N PRO A 59 -6.65 5.99 5.26
CA PRO A 59 -7.06 4.58 5.20
C PRO A 59 -8.31 4.33 4.35
N ASN A 60 -9.05 5.37 3.96
CA ASN A 60 -10.20 5.23 3.09
C ASN A 60 -9.82 5.00 1.63
N ILE A 61 -8.59 5.33 1.27
CA ILE A 61 -8.08 5.22 -0.11
C ILE A 61 -6.96 4.19 -0.21
N TYR A 62 -6.08 4.14 0.79
CA TYR A 62 -4.88 3.33 0.78
C TYR A 62 -4.91 2.27 1.86
N GLN A 63 -4.48 1.07 1.51
CA GLN A 63 -4.30 -0.02 2.46
C GLN A 63 -2.91 -0.62 2.32
N ILE A 64 -2.42 -1.25 3.39
CA ILE A 64 -1.10 -1.88 3.39
C ILE A 64 -1.13 -3.08 2.46
N ILE A 65 -0.13 -3.19 1.57
CA ILE A 65 0.05 -4.39 0.80
C ILE A 65 0.82 -5.41 1.64
N ASP A 66 0.17 -6.50 1.94
CA ASP A 66 0.67 -7.55 2.82
C ASP A 66 0.60 -8.90 2.10
N GLN A 67 1.65 -9.71 2.24
CA GLN A 67 1.74 -11.00 1.56
C GLN A 67 0.60 -11.94 1.94
N ARG A 68 0.18 -11.91 3.20
CA ARG A 68 -0.89 -12.77 3.69
C ARG A 68 -2.25 -12.36 3.12
N VAL A 69 -2.55 -11.06 3.14
CA VAL A 69 -3.79 -10.54 2.55
C VAL A 69 -3.80 -10.75 1.04
N TYR A 70 -2.67 -10.50 0.38
CA TYR A 70 -2.54 -10.74 -1.07
C TYR A 70 -2.89 -12.18 -1.42
N ARG A 71 -2.28 -13.14 -0.72
CA ARG A 71 -2.55 -14.55 -0.96
C ARG A 71 -4.02 -14.90 -0.72
N PHE A 72 -4.61 -14.32 0.32
CA PHE A 72 -6.01 -14.58 0.64
C PHE A 72 -6.95 -14.12 -0.48
N ILE A 73 -6.70 -12.95 -1.08
CA ILE A 73 -7.59 -12.41 -2.11
C ILE A 73 -7.26 -12.87 -3.53
N TYR A 74 -6.01 -13.19 -3.84
CA TYR A 74 -5.61 -13.66 -5.16
C TYR A 74 -5.49 -15.19 -5.26
N GLY A 75 -5.41 -15.88 -4.13
CA GLY A 75 -5.24 -17.33 -4.11
C GLY A 75 -3.84 -17.81 -4.49
N GLU A 76 -2.87 -16.91 -4.56
CA GLU A 76 -1.49 -17.25 -4.92
C GLU A 76 -0.49 -16.40 -4.14
N ILE A 77 0.76 -16.88 -4.05
CA ILE A 77 1.82 -16.20 -3.34
C ILE A 77 2.19 -14.91 -4.07
N MET A 78 2.35 -13.82 -3.31
CA MET A 78 2.72 -12.53 -3.85
C MET A 78 4.12 -12.57 -4.45
N LYS A 79 4.22 -12.16 -5.72
CA LYS A 79 5.50 -11.99 -6.43
C LYS A 79 5.65 -10.51 -6.76
N GLU A 80 6.36 -9.80 -5.89
CA GLU A 80 6.56 -8.37 -6.07
C GLU A 80 7.45 -8.09 -7.29
N PRO A 81 7.04 -7.17 -8.18
CA PRO A 81 7.86 -6.80 -9.34
C PRO A 81 9.17 -6.12 -8.93
N TYR A 82 10.11 -6.07 -9.86
CA TYR A 82 11.43 -5.52 -9.60
C TYR A 82 11.53 -4.01 -9.78
N SER A 83 10.98 -3.48 -10.88
CA SER A 83 11.13 -2.06 -11.18
C SER A 83 10.14 -1.22 -10.38
N ILE A 84 10.50 0.04 -10.14
CA ILE A 84 9.63 0.96 -9.41
C ILE A 84 8.31 1.17 -10.15
N VAL A 85 8.35 1.35 -11.47
CA VAL A 85 7.14 1.55 -12.27
C VAL A 85 6.19 0.36 -12.14
N THR A 86 6.71 -0.85 -12.27
CA THR A 86 5.89 -2.06 -12.15
C THR A 86 5.41 -2.29 -10.73
N LYS A 87 6.18 -1.90 -9.71
CA LYS A 87 5.72 -1.96 -8.30
C LYS A 87 4.55 -1.01 -8.06
N ILE A 88 4.58 0.18 -8.65
CA ILE A 88 3.49 1.15 -8.54
C ILE A 88 2.22 0.58 -9.19
N ASP A 89 2.32 0.05 -10.41
CA ASP A 89 1.20 -0.58 -11.08
C ASP A 89 0.65 -1.77 -10.29
N PHE A 90 1.53 -2.57 -9.73
CA PHE A 90 1.19 -3.73 -8.90
C PHE A 90 0.39 -3.29 -7.67
N TYR A 91 0.81 -2.24 -6.98
CA TYR A 91 0.11 -1.73 -5.80
C TYR A 91 -1.25 -1.13 -6.17
N ILE A 92 -1.33 -0.34 -7.24
CA ILE A 92 -2.60 0.24 -7.69
C ILE A 92 -3.59 -0.88 -8.05
N GLY A 93 -3.14 -1.91 -8.75
CA GLY A 93 -3.96 -3.07 -9.07
C GLY A 93 -4.45 -3.80 -7.81
N TYR A 94 -3.58 -3.91 -6.81
CA TYR A 94 -3.95 -4.48 -5.51
C TYR A 94 -5.07 -3.66 -4.83
N LEU A 95 -4.96 -2.34 -4.82
CA LEU A 95 -5.97 -1.47 -4.24
C LEU A 95 -7.32 -1.62 -4.95
N GLU A 96 -7.31 -1.71 -6.27
CA GLU A 96 -8.52 -1.91 -7.06
C GLU A 96 -9.18 -3.25 -6.73
N LYS A 97 -8.39 -4.31 -6.68
CA LYS A 97 -8.88 -5.66 -6.32
C LYS A 97 -9.45 -5.68 -4.92
N LEU A 98 -8.75 -5.06 -3.98
CA LEU A 98 -9.19 -4.98 -2.58
C LEU A 98 -10.50 -4.22 -2.46
N ARG A 99 -10.65 -3.12 -3.20
CA ARG A 99 -11.88 -2.34 -3.20
C ARG A 99 -13.05 -3.12 -3.78
N ASP A 100 -12.82 -3.85 -4.86
CA ASP A 100 -13.86 -4.71 -5.46
C ASP A 100 -14.34 -5.78 -4.48
N ILE A 101 -13.42 -6.39 -3.74
CA ILE A 101 -13.75 -7.39 -2.72
C ILE A 101 -14.55 -6.76 -1.58
N CYS A 102 -14.14 -5.58 -1.12
CA CYS A 102 -14.87 -4.88 -0.07
C CYS A 102 -16.30 -4.53 -0.51
N ASP A 103 -16.47 -4.09 -1.74
CA ASP A 103 -17.79 -3.78 -2.30
C ASP A 103 -18.64 -5.04 -2.41
N GLU A 104 -18.06 -6.15 -2.88
CA GLU A 104 -18.78 -7.42 -3.07
C GLU A 104 -19.26 -8.01 -1.74
N TYR A 105 -18.41 -7.98 -0.71
CA TYR A 105 -18.71 -8.57 0.59
C TYR A 105 -19.16 -7.57 1.64
N ASN A 106 -19.38 -6.32 1.25
CA ASN A 106 -19.83 -5.25 2.12
C ASN A 106 -18.90 -5.04 3.32
N LEU A 107 -17.61 -5.01 3.05
CA LEU A 107 -16.57 -4.77 4.06
C LEU A 107 -16.17 -3.29 4.04
N ASP A 108 -15.76 -2.78 5.21
CA ASP A 108 -15.21 -1.43 5.31
C ASP A 108 -13.78 -1.41 4.78
N PHE A 109 -13.54 -0.69 3.70
CA PHE A 109 -12.22 -0.60 3.07
C PHE A 109 -11.15 -0.13 4.06
N SER A 110 -11.47 0.81 4.93
CA SER A 110 -10.51 1.37 5.89
C SER A 110 -10.00 0.34 6.90
N LEU A 111 -10.73 -0.75 7.10
CA LEU A 111 -10.38 -1.83 8.03
C LEU A 111 -10.04 -3.13 7.30
N SER A 112 -10.03 -3.12 5.97
CA SER A 112 -9.96 -4.35 5.18
C SER A 112 -8.67 -5.14 5.40
N ASP A 113 -7.53 -4.48 5.55
CA ASP A 113 -6.27 -5.17 5.79
C ASP A 113 -6.30 -6.00 7.07
N ARG A 114 -6.86 -5.43 8.14
CA ARG A 114 -6.98 -6.11 9.43
C ARG A 114 -7.99 -7.25 9.39
N GLN A 115 -9.14 -7.00 8.77
CA GLN A 115 -10.21 -8.00 8.68
C GLN A 115 -9.78 -9.20 7.83
N LEU A 116 -9.15 -8.93 6.68
CA LEU A 116 -8.69 -10.00 5.80
C LEU A 116 -7.49 -10.74 6.37
N TYR A 117 -6.60 -10.04 7.06
CA TYR A 117 -5.50 -10.67 7.79
C TYR A 117 -6.00 -11.65 8.85
N ALA A 118 -7.00 -11.23 9.63
CA ALA A 118 -7.60 -12.07 10.66
C ALA A 118 -8.30 -13.29 10.05
N LEU A 119 -9.00 -13.11 8.92
CA LEU A 119 -9.65 -14.22 8.22
C LEU A 119 -8.63 -15.21 7.67
N ASP A 120 -7.53 -14.73 7.12
CA ASP A 120 -6.49 -15.64 6.63
C ASP A 120 -5.87 -16.44 7.77
N LYS A 121 -5.60 -15.82 8.91
CA LYS A 121 -5.10 -16.53 10.09
C LYS A 121 -6.08 -17.61 10.58
N LYS A 122 -7.36 -17.30 10.52
CA LYS A 122 -8.40 -18.24 10.96
C LYS A 122 -8.50 -19.46 10.05
N TYR A 123 -8.47 -19.25 8.72
CA TYR A 123 -8.65 -20.31 7.74
C TYR A 123 -7.34 -20.98 7.31
N ASN A 124 -6.20 -20.32 7.49
CA ASN A 124 -4.89 -20.82 7.08
C ASN A 124 -3.86 -20.67 8.21
N PRO A 125 -4.12 -21.22 9.41
CA PRO A 125 -3.27 -20.98 10.58
C PRO A 125 -1.86 -21.55 10.44
N ASP A 126 -1.69 -22.60 9.65
CA ASP A 126 -0.41 -23.30 9.50
C ASP A 126 0.47 -22.74 8.38
N PHE A 127 -0.02 -21.76 7.65
CA PHE A 127 0.74 -21.16 6.55
C PHE A 127 1.74 -20.14 7.09
N LYS A 128 3.03 -20.41 6.86
CA LYS A 128 4.10 -19.49 7.25
C LYS A 128 4.52 -18.65 6.05
N ILE A 129 4.51 -17.33 6.24
CA ILE A 129 4.98 -16.40 5.23
C ILE A 129 6.45 -16.10 5.52
N LYS A 130 7.27 -16.17 4.46
CA LYS A 130 8.68 -15.78 4.53
C LYS A 130 8.80 -14.32 4.11
N TYR A 131 9.23 -13.51 5.03
CA TYR A 131 9.50 -12.09 4.78
C TYR A 131 10.95 -11.85 4.39
#